data_cde3885019d16b171b41ec181af41fc0
#
_entry.id   cde3885019d16b171b41ec181af41fc0
#
_cell.length_a   1.000
_cell.length_b   1.000
_cell.length_c   1.000
_cell.angle_alpha   90.00
_cell.angle_beta   90.00
_cell.angle_gamma   90.00
#
_symmetry.space_group_name_H-M   'P 1'
#
loop_
_entity.id
_entity.type
_entity.pdbx_description
1 polymer ?
#
loop_
_entity_poly.entity_id
_entity_poly.type
_entity_poly.pdbx_seq_one_letter_code
_entity_poly.pdbx_strand_id
1 'polypeptide(L)'
;MARLVLTNAFVSLASTDLSSFCASISLNTTFDLIETTAFGDTAKKRVAGLADNSVSFEFHQDYASGSVESTIYPLLGTAVACEVRPVNTSVSATNPKYNFSVLIAEWTPLNGAVGELATASVTWPISGAITKSTS
;
A
#
# COMPACT_ATOMS: atom_id res chain seq x y z
N MET A 1 8.15 17.33 -18.32
CA MET A 1 8.17 16.36 -17.21
C MET A 1 7.50 16.95 -15.98
N ALA A 2 6.57 16.23 -15.42
CA ALA A 2 5.81 16.70 -14.27
C ALA A 2 6.30 16.03 -12.99
N ARG A 3 6.64 16.83 -12.00
CA ARG A 3 6.85 16.36 -10.64
C ARG A 3 5.51 16.42 -9.91
N LEU A 4 5.30 15.46 -9.01
CA LEU A 4 4.01 15.35 -8.33
C LEU A 4 4.20 15.57 -6.83
N VAL A 5 3.38 16.47 -6.28
CA VAL A 5 3.21 16.58 -4.84
C VAL A 5 1.89 15.87 -4.51
N LEU A 6 1.96 14.85 -3.64
CA LEU A 6 0.77 14.07 -3.30
C LEU A 6 -0.12 14.89 -2.38
N THR A 7 -1.22 15.39 -2.93
CA THR A 7 -2.20 16.16 -2.16
C THR A 7 -3.59 15.53 -2.21
N ASN A 8 -3.85 14.65 -3.19
CA ASN A 8 -5.18 14.09 -3.38
C ASN A 8 -5.08 12.68 -4.00
N ALA A 9 -4.33 11.81 -3.34
CA ALA A 9 -4.21 10.42 -3.79
C ALA A 9 -5.50 9.65 -3.54
N PHE A 10 -5.77 8.66 -4.38
CA PHE A 10 -6.92 7.78 -4.22
C PHE A 10 -6.50 6.49 -3.53
N VAL A 11 -7.25 6.10 -2.51
CA VAL A 11 -7.05 4.85 -1.78
C VAL A 11 -8.40 4.17 -1.62
N SER A 12 -8.50 2.93 -2.09
CA SER A 12 -9.70 2.11 -1.94
C SER A 12 -9.32 0.75 -1.38
N LEU A 13 -10.02 0.31 -0.35
CA LEU A 13 -9.80 -0.98 0.29
C LEU A 13 -11.12 -1.73 0.32
N ALA A 14 -11.14 -2.95 -0.26
CA ALA A 14 -12.35 -3.76 -0.36
C ALA A 14 -13.52 -2.97 -0.95
N SER A 15 -13.26 -2.15 -1.97
CA SER A 15 -14.21 -1.29 -2.67
C SER A 15 -14.75 -0.12 -1.84
N THR A 16 -14.14 0.16 -0.69
CA THR A 16 -14.49 1.31 0.13
C THR A 16 -13.42 2.39 -0.03
N ASP A 17 -13.82 3.60 -0.43
CA ASP A 17 -12.92 4.74 -0.62
C ASP A 17 -12.51 5.31 0.74
N LEU A 18 -11.24 5.17 1.08
CA LEU A 18 -10.67 5.67 2.33
C LEU A 18 -9.72 6.85 2.09
N SER A 19 -9.77 7.46 0.91
CA SER A 19 -8.83 8.52 0.53
C SER A 19 -8.79 9.68 1.50
N SER A 20 -9.95 10.11 1.99
CA SER A 20 -10.05 11.28 2.88
C SER A 20 -9.50 11.01 4.29
N PHE A 21 -9.26 9.76 4.64
CA PHE A 21 -8.74 9.40 5.96
C PHE A 21 -7.25 9.05 5.91
N CYS A 22 -6.67 8.95 4.72
CA CYS A 22 -5.28 8.53 4.55
C CYS A 22 -4.36 9.74 4.53
N ALA A 23 -3.42 9.78 5.46
CA ALA A 23 -2.46 10.87 5.58
C ALA A 23 -1.17 10.58 4.83
N SER A 24 -0.80 9.32 4.67
CA SER A 24 0.37 8.95 3.90
C SER A 24 0.23 7.55 3.33
N ILE A 25 0.96 7.30 2.25
CA ILE A 25 0.93 6.03 1.55
C ILE A 25 2.32 5.73 1.00
N SER A 26 2.73 4.47 1.07
CA SER A 26 3.96 4.00 0.45
C SER A 26 3.73 2.61 -0.12
N LEU A 27 3.88 2.48 -1.42
CA LEU A 27 3.76 1.19 -2.11
C LEU A 27 5.16 0.78 -2.55
N ASN A 28 5.60 -0.38 -2.09
CA ASN A 28 6.98 -0.81 -2.27
C ASN A 28 7.05 -2.20 -2.88
N THR A 29 7.97 -2.38 -3.83
CA THR A 29 8.26 -3.67 -4.44
C THR A 29 9.76 -3.92 -4.35
N THR A 30 10.15 -5.08 -3.82
CA THR A 30 11.53 -5.53 -3.80
C THR A 30 11.61 -6.92 -4.37
N PHE A 31 12.80 -7.28 -4.84
CA PHE A 31 13.07 -8.63 -5.33
C PHE A 31 14.15 -9.26 -4.47
N ASP A 32 14.00 -10.54 -4.18
CA ASP A 32 15.06 -11.29 -3.54
C ASP A 32 16.27 -11.32 -4.47
N LEU A 33 17.45 -11.10 -3.91
CA LEU A 33 18.70 -11.17 -4.66
C LEU A 33 19.31 -12.53 -4.48
N ILE A 34 19.51 -13.24 -5.57
CA ILE A 34 20.14 -14.57 -5.57
C ILE A 34 21.53 -14.43 -6.17
N GLU A 35 22.54 -14.77 -5.40
CA GLU A 35 23.92 -14.68 -5.88
C GLU A 35 24.26 -15.89 -6.76
N THR A 36 24.80 -15.62 -7.93
CA THR A 36 25.19 -16.64 -8.91
C THR A 36 26.69 -16.62 -9.21
N THR A 37 27.47 -15.93 -8.38
CA THR A 37 28.91 -15.86 -8.51
C THR A 37 29.52 -17.25 -8.46
N ALA A 38 30.45 -17.55 -9.37
CA ALA A 38 31.10 -18.84 -9.47
C ALA A 38 32.61 -18.66 -9.62
N PHE A 39 33.33 -19.76 -9.59
CA PHE A 39 34.77 -19.75 -9.79
C PHE A 39 35.12 -19.10 -11.13
N GLY A 40 36.14 -18.27 -11.12
CA GLY A 40 36.56 -17.52 -12.30
C GLY A 40 35.94 -16.14 -12.43
N ASP A 41 34.89 -15.87 -11.67
CA ASP A 41 34.29 -14.54 -11.65
C ASP A 41 35.14 -13.58 -10.83
N THR A 42 35.33 -12.38 -11.35
CA THR A 42 36.08 -11.32 -10.66
C THR A 42 35.16 -10.29 -10.00
N ALA A 43 33.85 -10.41 -10.23
CA ALA A 43 32.83 -9.56 -9.63
C ALA A 43 31.63 -10.43 -9.25
N LYS A 44 30.87 -9.96 -8.28
CA LYS A 44 29.66 -10.68 -7.86
C LYS A 44 28.58 -10.60 -8.93
N LYS A 45 27.94 -11.72 -9.21
CA LYS A 45 26.79 -11.81 -10.11
C LYS A 45 25.54 -12.14 -9.32
N ARG A 46 24.43 -11.53 -9.69
CA ARG A 46 23.15 -11.74 -9.02
C ARG A 46 22.02 -11.80 -10.02
N VAL A 47 20.98 -12.55 -9.65
CA VAL A 47 19.70 -12.56 -10.38
C VAL A 47 18.58 -12.23 -9.41
N ALA A 48 17.48 -11.73 -9.94
CA ALA A 48 16.30 -11.45 -9.13
C ALA A 48 15.54 -12.74 -8.85
N GLY A 49 15.14 -12.92 -7.60
CA GLY A 49 14.26 -14.01 -7.21
C GLY A 49 12.79 -13.57 -7.24
N LEU A 50 12.03 -13.96 -6.24
CA LEU A 50 10.62 -13.59 -6.14
C LEU A 50 10.47 -12.14 -5.69
N ALA A 51 9.43 -11.48 -6.19
CA ALA A 51 9.07 -10.14 -5.74
C ALA A 51 8.43 -10.23 -4.36
N ASP A 52 8.77 -9.26 -3.50
CA ASP A 52 8.18 -9.10 -2.19
C ASP A 52 7.58 -7.70 -2.13
N ASN A 53 6.26 -7.62 -2.10
CA ASN A 53 5.53 -6.38 -2.18
C ASN A 53 4.91 -6.05 -0.84
N SER A 54 4.85 -4.76 -0.53
CA SER A 54 4.22 -4.28 0.70
C SER A 54 3.64 -2.90 0.48
N VAL A 55 2.69 -2.53 1.32
CA VAL A 55 2.09 -1.21 1.31
C VAL A 55 1.97 -0.70 2.74
N SER A 56 2.31 0.57 2.93
CA SER A 56 2.21 1.24 4.23
C SER A 56 1.22 2.38 4.12
N PHE A 57 0.34 2.50 5.10
CA PHE A 57 -0.61 3.59 5.20
C PHE A 57 -0.55 4.21 6.58
N GLU A 58 -0.83 5.51 6.64
CA GLU A 58 -1.18 6.17 7.89
C GLU A 58 -2.60 6.72 7.73
N PHE A 59 -3.51 6.21 8.53
CA PHE A 59 -4.91 6.64 8.53
C PHE A 59 -5.20 7.51 9.73
N HIS A 60 -6.08 8.50 9.53
CA HIS A 60 -6.73 9.17 10.64
C HIS A 60 -7.88 8.27 11.09
N GLN A 61 -7.92 7.93 12.37
CA GLN A 61 -8.92 6.97 12.86
C GLN A 61 -10.31 7.62 12.89
N ASP A 62 -11.30 6.84 12.49
CA ASP A 62 -12.70 7.27 12.47
C ASP A 62 -13.56 6.04 12.74
N TYR A 63 -14.37 6.11 13.80
CA TYR A 63 -15.22 5.02 14.23
C TYR A 63 -16.64 5.06 13.66
N ALA A 64 -16.95 6.04 12.83
CA ALA A 64 -18.27 6.14 12.22
C ALA A 64 -18.53 4.95 11.29
N SER A 65 -19.81 4.64 11.07
CA SER A 65 -20.20 3.59 10.14
C SER A 65 -19.74 3.91 8.73
N GLY A 66 -19.10 2.94 8.04
CA GLY A 66 -18.57 3.13 6.70
C GLY A 66 -17.21 3.83 6.65
N SER A 67 -16.61 4.15 7.80
CA SER A 67 -15.31 4.81 7.87
C SER A 67 -14.18 3.79 8.09
N VAL A 68 -13.03 4.26 8.57
CA VAL A 68 -11.81 3.46 8.62
C VAL A 68 -11.95 2.23 9.51
N GLU A 69 -12.36 2.40 10.76
CA GLU A 69 -12.44 1.30 11.71
C GLU A 69 -13.47 0.25 11.27
N SER A 70 -14.66 0.68 10.88
CA SER A 70 -15.72 -0.24 10.49
C SER A 70 -15.40 -1.00 9.21
N THR A 71 -14.50 -0.47 8.37
CA THR A 71 -14.07 -1.13 7.14
C THR A 71 -12.93 -2.12 7.40
N ILE A 72 -11.93 -1.72 8.19
CA ILE A 72 -10.69 -2.50 8.33
C ILE A 72 -10.80 -3.60 9.38
N TYR A 73 -11.40 -3.30 10.52
CA TYR A 73 -11.41 -4.25 11.64
C TYR A 73 -12.04 -5.61 11.27
N PRO A 74 -13.19 -5.67 10.57
CA PRO A 74 -13.76 -6.96 10.16
C PRO A 74 -12.92 -7.74 9.16
N LEU A 75 -11.97 -7.06 8.48
CA LEU A 75 -11.11 -7.68 7.47
C LEU A 75 -9.80 -8.22 8.05
N LEU A 76 -9.56 -8.01 9.33
CA LEU A 76 -8.33 -8.46 9.98
C LEU A 76 -8.10 -9.94 9.74
N GLY A 77 -6.90 -10.28 9.28
CA GLY A 77 -6.54 -11.66 8.98
C GLY A 77 -6.95 -12.15 7.60
N THR A 78 -7.57 -11.32 6.79
CA THR A 78 -8.01 -11.69 5.44
C THR A 78 -7.23 -10.94 4.37
N ALA A 79 -7.25 -11.48 3.15
CA ALA A 79 -6.68 -10.80 1.98
C ALA A 79 -7.81 -10.13 1.21
N VAL A 80 -7.64 -8.86 0.89
CA VAL A 80 -8.68 -8.07 0.21
C VAL A 80 -8.06 -7.26 -0.92
N ALA A 81 -8.90 -6.88 -1.89
CA ALA A 81 -8.46 -6.06 -3.01
C ALA A 81 -8.23 -4.61 -2.56
N CYS A 82 -7.17 -4.02 -3.07
CA CYS A 82 -6.82 -2.63 -2.79
C CYS A 82 -6.43 -1.96 -4.09
N GLU A 83 -6.82 -0.69 -4.22
CA GLU A 83 -6.44 0.13 -5.38
C GLU A 83 -5.93 1.47 -4.90
N VAL A 84 -4.81 1.93 -5.48
CA VAL A 84 -4.26 3.24 -5.17
C VAL A 84 -3.92 3.97 -6.46
N ARG A 85 -4.06 5.30 -6.44
CA ARG A 85 -3.70 6.18 -7.55
C ARG A 85 -2.99 7.43 -7.02
N PRO A 86 -2.07 8.00 -7.79
CA PRO A 86 -1.42 9.26 -7.37
C PRO A 86 -2.40 10.43 -7.24
N VAL A 87 -3.44 10.47 -8.07
CA VAL A 87 -4.45 11.53 -8.04
C VAL A 87 -5.84 10.90 -8.11
N ASN A 88 -6.77 11.43 -7.35
CA ASN A 88 -8.15 10.93 -7.30
C ASN A 88 -8.96 11.46 -8.50
N THR A 89 -8.56 11.05 -9.68
CA THR A 89 -9.23 11.34 -10.94
C THR A 89 -9.20 10.09 -11.80
N SER A 90 -9.72 10.22 -13.03
CA SER A 90 -9.74 9.08 -13.96
C SER A 90 -8.35 8.55 -14.23
N VAL A 91 -8.25 7.24 -14.39
CA VAL A 91 -6.99 6.56 -14.71
C VAL A 91 -6.50 6.97 -16.09
N SER A 92 -5.21 7.25 -16.21
CA SER A 92 -4.57 7.61 -17.48
C SER A 92 -3.09 7.24 -17.44
N ALA A 93 -2.39 7.50 -18.53
CA ALA A 93 -0.96 7.21 -18.62
C ALA A 93 -0.15 8.00 -17.57
N THR A 94 -0.62 9.18 -17.17
CA THR A 94 0.03 10.01 -16.14
C THR A 94 -0.60 9.85 -14.77
N ASN A 95 -1.67 9.08 -14.65
CA ASN A 95 -2.32 8.76 -13.39
C ASN A 95 -2.67 7.27 -13.35
N PRO A 96 -1.65 6.40 -13.25
CA PRO A 96 -1.89 4.96 -13.25
C PRO A 96 -2.55 4.50 -11.96
N LYS A 97 -3.30 3.42 -12.05
CA LYS A 97 -3.79 2.75 -10.85
C LYS A 97 -2.94 1.52 -10.58
N TYR A 98 -2.78 1.22 -9.30
CA TYR A 98 -2.09 0.02 -8.86
C TYR A 98 -3.09 -0.83 -8.09
N ASN A 99 -3.36 -2.01 -8.60
CA ASN A 99 -4.28 -2.97 -7.98
C ASN A 99 -3.48 -4.13 -7.41
N PHE A 100 -3.85 -4.55 -6.21
CA PHE A 100 -3.17 -5.66 -5.56
C PHE A 100 -4.08 -6.26 -4.50
N SER A 101 -3.72 -7.44 -4.05
CA SER A 101 -4.38 -8.10 -2.93
C SER A 101 -3.52 -7.92 -1.69
N VAL A 102 -4.06 -7.29 -0.67
CA VAL A 102 -3.34 -6.99 0.55
C VAL A 102 -3.84 -7.87 1.68
N LEU A 103 -2.90 -8.41 2.46
CA LEU A 103 -3.23 -9.18 3.66
C LEU A 103 -3.29 -8.23 4.84
N ILE A 104 -4.45 -8.13 5.46
CA ILE A 104 -4.65 -7.26 6.63
C ILE A 104 -4.09 -7.98 7.85
N ALA A 105 -2.77 -7.90 8.00
CA ALA A 105 -2.04 -8.67 9.01
C ALA A 105 -1.99 -8.00 10.36
N GLU A 106 -2.21 -6.68 10.41
CA GLU A 106 -2.16 -5.92 11.66
C GLU A 106 -3.09 -4.71 11.57
N TRP A 107 -3.56 -4.26 12.71
CA TRP A 107 -4.36 -3.05 12.83
C TRP A 107 -4.22 -2.49 14.23
N THR A 108 -4.08 -1.18 14.33
CA THR A 108 -3.99 -0.48 15.62
C THR A 108 -5.29 0.31 15.82
N PRO A 109 -6.32 -0.30 16.42
CA PRO A 109 -7.64 0.32 16.48
C PRO A 109 -7.70 1.52 17.41
N LEU A 110 -6.80 1.62 18.36
CA LEU A 110 -6.78 2.73 19.30
C LEU A 110 -5.34 3.16 19.54
N ASN A 111 -5.01 4.36 19.08
CA ASN A 111 -3.65 4.89 19.20
C ASN A 111 -3.71 6.41 19.25
N GLY A 112 -3.10 6.98 20.28
CA GLY A 112 -3.05 8.42 20.45
C GLY A 112 -2.81 8.79 21.90
N ALA A 113 -2.57 10.08 22.14
CA ALA A 113 -2.38 10.64 23.45
C ALA A 113 -3.39 11.77 23.67
N VAL A 114 -3.51 12.21 24.93
CA VAL A 114 -4.42 13.30 25.24
C VAL A 114 -4.05 14.55 24.43
N GLY A 115 -5.02 15.11 23.74
CA GLY A 115 -4.82 16.29 22.91
C GLY A 115 -4.28 16.02 21.51
N GLU A 116 -4.07 14.76 21.15
CA GLU A 116 -3.56 14.38 19.83
C GLU A 116 -4.62 13.71 18.99
N LEU A 117 -4.47 13.83 17.66
CA LEU A 117 -5.33 13.12 16.71
C LEU A 117 -5.04 11.62 16.78
N ALA A 118 -6.09 10.82 16.85
CA ALA A 118 -5.94 9.38 16.79
C ALA A 118 -5.57 8.96 15.37
N THR A 119 -4.49 8.19 15.24
CA THR A 119 -4.00 7.71 13.96
C THR A 119 -3.75 6.21 14.01
N ALA A 120 -3.70 5.58 12.85
CA ALA A 120 -3.34 4.17 12.73
C ALA A 120 -2.33 4.04 11.60
N SER A 121 -1.11 3.66 11.95
CA SER A 121 -0.05 3.42 10.98
C SER A 121 0.09 1.91 10.79
N VAL A 122 0.01 1.45 9.56
CA VAL A 122 0.08 0.03 9.26
C VAL A 122 1.01 -0.23 8.09
N THR A 123 1.67 -1.39 8.13
CA THR A 123 2.42 -1.92 6.99
C THR A 123 1.90 -3.33 6.75
N TRP A 124 1.30 -3.53 5.59
CA TRP A 124 0.68 -4.81 5.24
C TRP A 124 1.44 -5.47 4.10
N PRO A 125 1.69 -6.78 4.19
CA PRO A 125 2.25 -7.51 3.05
C PRO A 125 1.20 -7.66 1.96
N ILE A 126 1.66 -7.64 0.71
CA ILE A 126 0.82 -7.87 -0.45
C ILE A 126 0.94 -9.33 -0.85
N SER A 127 -0.19 -9.98 -1.08
CA SER A 127 -0.23 -11.37 -1.53
C SER A 127 -0.28 -11.37 -3.05
N GLY A 128 0.85 -11.73 -3.67
CA GLY A 128 0.94 -11.81 -5.13
C GLY A 128 1.53 -10.55 -5.75
N ALA A 129 1.17 -10.31 -7.00
CA ALA A 129 1.74 -9.24 -7.81
C ALA A 129 0.91 -7.96 -7.72
N ILE A 130 1.58 -6.84 -7.96
CA ILE A 130 0.94 -5.54 -8.14
C ILE A 130 0.67 -5.37 -9.63
N THR A 131 -0.56 -5.04 -9.99
CA THR A 131 -0.94 -4.78 -11.37
C THR A 131 -1.05 -3.28 -11.60
N LYS A 132 -0.20 -2.75 -12.48
CA LYS A 132 -0.27 -1.36 -12.89
C LYS A 132 -1.14 -1.25 -14.13
N SER A 133 -2.08 -0.31 -14.11
CA SER A 133 -2.97 -0.05 -15.26
C SER A 133 -3.01 1.42 -15.56
N THR A 134 -3.01 1.77 -16.87
CA THR A 134 -3.07 3.15 -17.33
C THR A 134 -4.38 3.46 -18.07
N SER A 135 -5.31 2.53 -17.99
CA SER A 135 -6.63 2.72 -18.62
C SER A 135 -7.73 1.99 -17.86
#